data_de4783df7980fe608771198469fc89af
#
_entry.id   de4783df7980fe608771198469fc89af
#
_cell.length_a   1.000
_cell.length_b   1.000
_cell.length_c   1.000
_cell.angle_alpha   90.00
_cell.angle_beta   90.00
_cell.angle_gamma   90.00
#
_symmetry.space_group_name_H-M   'P 1'
#
loop_
_entity.id
_entity.type
_entity.pdbx_description
1 polymer ?
#
loop_
_entity_poly.entity_id
_entity_poly.type
_entity_poly.pdbx_seq_one_letter_code
_entity_poly.pdbx_strand_id
1 'polypeptide(L)'
;IIEAFNQWKNECDTRFEQLRINEEQLNRIFIDIYGLQDEIIPEVEDKDITVRKADLSRDIRSFVSFAVGCMFGRYSLDEEGLIYAGGEWNDHRYKTFIPDTDNCIPITDEEYFSDDIVGLFVEFVKMVYVSDTLEENLDFIAGALGNKGNTSREIIRNYFQKDFYAEHLKAYQKRPIYWLFDSGKQNGFKALIYMHRYDVDTVGRVRTDYLHRTQK
;
A
#
# COMPACT_ATOMS: atom_id res chain seq x y z
N ILE A 1 -11.28 -5.31 8.64
CA ILE A 1 -10.16 -5.75 7.80
C ILE A 1 -10.06 -7.27 7.76
N ILE A 2 -10.11 -7.96 8.89
CA ILE A 2 -9.98 -9.42 8.97
C ILE A 2 -10.99 -10.12 8.07
N GLU A 3 -12.26 -9.76 8.18
CA GLU A 3 -13.33 -10.33 7.34
C GLU A 3 -13.11 -10.05 5.84
N ALA A 4 -12.75 -8.80 5.51
CA ALA A 4 -12.46 -8.41 4.13
C ALA A 4 -11.26 -9.21 3.55
N PHE A 5 -10.20 -9.40 4.34
CA PHE A 5 -9.08 -10.22 3.93
C PHE A 5 -9.46 -11.70 3.75
N ASN A 6 -10.27 -12.26 4.64
CA ASN A 6 -10.74 -13.64 4.53
C ASN A 6 -11.62 -13.85 3.28
N GLN A 7 -12.49 -12.89 2.98
CA GLN A 7 -13.27 -12.91 1.75
C GLN A 7 -12.37 -12.86 0.51
N TRP A 8 -11.42 -11.92 0.48
CA TRP A 8 -10.42 -11.81 -0.59
C TRP A 8 -9.61 -13.08 -0.78
N LYS A 9 -9.17 -13.71 0.32
CA LYS A 9 -8.45 -14.97 0.29
C LYS A 9 -9.28 -16.07 -0.36
N ASN A 10 -10.55 -16.22 0.02
CA ASN A 10 -11.45 -17.21 -0.56
C ASN A 10 -11.67 -16.98 -2.07
N GLU A 11 -11.79 -15.70 -2.49
CA GLU A 11 -11.89 -15.37 -3.90
C GLU A 11 -10.61 -15.74 -4.68
N CYS A 12 -9.45 -15.43 -4.13
CA CYS A 12 -8.16 -15.78 -4.73
C CYS A 12 -8.00 -17.31 -4.86
N ASP A 13 -8.32 -18.05 -3.80
CA ASP A 13 -8.23 -19.51 -3.80
C ASP A 13 -9.21 -20.13 -4.82
N THR A 14 -10.42 -19.60 -4.94
CA THR A 14 -11.40 -20.04 -5.93
C THR A 14 -10.92 -19.78 -7.36
N ARG A 15 -10.39 -18.58 -7.63
CA ARG A 15 -9.86 -18.23 -8.97
C ARG A 15 -8.65 -19.08 -9.34
N PHE A 16 -7.77 -19.33 -8.37
CA PHE A 16 -6.60 -20.18 -8.55
C PHE A 16 -6.98 -21.60 -8.94
N GLU A 17 -7.90 -22.21 -8.19
CA GLU A 17 -8.37 -23.56 -8.44
C GLU A 17 -9.12 -23.67 -9.76
N GLN A 18 -9.94 -22.67 -10.10
CA GLN A 18 -10.64 -22.66 -11.39
C GLN A 18 -9.67 -22.61 -12.57
N LEU A 19 -8.59 -21.79 -12.47
CA LEU A 19 -7.58 -21.73 -13.53
C LEU A 19 -6.84 -23.06 -13.66
N ARG A 20 -6.45 -23.69 -12.55
CA ARG A 20 -5.81 -24.99 -12.53
C ARG A 20 -6.66 -26.04 -13.26
N ILE A 21 -7.94 -26.13 -12.90
CA ILE A 21 -8.89 -27.06 -13.55
C ILE A 21 -8.99 -26.79 -15.05
N ASN A 22 -9.09 -25.52 -15.46
CA ASN A 22 -9.18 -25.16 -16.86
C ASN A 22 -7.92 -25.56 -17.65
N GLU A 23 -6.72 -25.31 -17.10
CA GLU A 23 -5.45 -25.68 -17.72
C GLU A 23 -5.29 -27.20 -17.81
N GLU A 24 -5.61 -27.95 -16.76
CA GLU A 24 -5.59 -29.40 -16.79
C GLU A 24 -6.58 -30.00 -17.81
N GLN A 25 -7.75 -29.37 -17.97
CA GLN A 25 -8.72 -29.81 -19.01
C GLN A 25 -8.17 -29.54 -20.41
N LEU A 26 -7.55 -28.38 -20.64
CA LEU A 26 -6.90 -28.09 -21.92
C LEU A 26 -5.77 -29.07 -22.21
N ASN A 27 -4.94 -29.38 -21.22
CA ASN A 27 -3.86 -30.36 -21.36
C ASN A 27 -4.41 -31.73 -21.75
N ARG A 28 -5.50 -32.22 -21.12
CA ARG A 28 -6.12 -33.48 -21.47
C ARG A 28 -6.61 -33.51 -22.94
N ILE A 29 -7.26 -32.42 -23.37
CA ILE A 29 -7.73 -32.32 -24.78
C ILE A 29 -6.55 -32.41 -25.75
N PHE A 30 -5.45 -31.69 -25.50
CA PHE A 30 -4.28 -31.71 -26.37
C PHE A 30 -3.55 -33.07 -26.32
N ILE A 31 -3.40 -33.67 -25.14
CA ILE A 31 -2.81 -35.00 -24.96
C ILE A 31 -3.62 -36.05 -25.81
N ASP A 32 -4.95 -35.95 -25.76
CA ASP A 32 -5.82 -36.87 -26.52
C ASP A 32 -5.71 -36.64 -28.03
N ILE A 33 -5.70 -35.37 -28.48
CA ILE A 33 -5.58 -35.03 -29.90
C ILE A 33 -4.26 -35.54 -30.50
N TYR A 34 -3.17 -35.41 -29.74
CA TYR A 34 -1.82 -35.77 -30.21
C TYR A 34 -1.40 -37.19 -29.87
N GLY A 35 -2.22 -37.94 -29.10
CA GLY A 35 -1.91 -39.31 -28.70
C GLY A 35 -0.74 -39.44 -27.75
N LEU A 36 -0.58 -38.48 -26.81
CA LEU A 36 0.57 -38.37 -25.91
C LEU A 36 0.29 -38.89 -24.50
N GLN A 37 -0.73 -39.76 -24.33
CA GLN A 37 -1.17 -40.21 -22.99
C GLN A 37 -0.09 -40.99 -22.22
N ASP A 38 0.82 -41.63 -22.92
CA ASP A 38 1.93 -42.40 -22.32
C ASP A 38 3.18 -41.53 -22.04
N GLU A 39 3.21 -40.27 -22.50
CA GLU A 39 4.40 -39.40 -22.43
C GLU A 39 4.20 -38.20 -21.50
N ILE A 40 2.99 -37.67 -21.38
CA ILE A 40 2.67 -36.41 -20.70
C ILE A 40 1.47 -36.60 -19.78
N ILE A 41 1.57 -36.03 -18.56
CA ILE A 41 0.47 -35.95 -17.60
C ILE A 41 -0.23 -34.59 -17.69
N PRO A 42 -1.55 -34.53 -17.53
CA PRO A 42 -2.31 -33.26 -17.65
C PRO A 42 -2.23 -32.35 -16.42
N GLU A 43 -1.76 -32.85 -15.28
CA GLU A 43 -1.72 -32.14 -14.00
C GLU A 43 -0.77 -30.93 -14.08
N VAL A 44 -1.23 -29.81 -13.47
CA VAL A 44 -0.50 -28.54 -13.43
C VAL A 44 -0.02 -28.27 -12.01
N GLU A 45 1.28 -28.01 -11.86
CA GLU A 45 1.84 -27.65 -10.55
C GLU A 45 1.46 -26.21 -10.14
N ASP A 46 1.27 -25.98 -8.84
CA ASP A 46 0.91 -24.64 -8.28
C ASP A 46 1.82 -23.50 -8.77
N LYS A 47 3.11 -23.77 -8.99
CA LYS A 47 4.09 -22.80 -9.48
C LYS A 47 3.85 -22.30 -10.91
N ASP A 48 3.14 -23.11 -11.72
CA ASP A 48 2.89 -22.82 -13.13
C ASP A 48 1.55 -22.07 -13.32
N ILE A 49 0.74 -21.99 -12.25
CA ILE A 49 -0.50 -21.20 -12.26
C ILE A 49 -0.17 -19.71 -12.18
N THR A 50 -0.66 -18.93 -13.15
CA THR A 50 -0.33 -17.50 -13.28
C THR A 50 -1.09 -16.59 -12.32
N VAL A 51 -2.25 -17.02 -11.79
CA VAL A 51 -3.03 -16.31 -10.76
C VAL A 51 -2.40 -16.58 -9.39
N ARG A 52 -2.27 -15.54 -8.58
CA ARG A 52 -1.64 -15.66 -7.26
C ARG A 52 -2.69 -15.89 -6.17
N LYS A 53 -2.36 -16.76 -5.21
CA LYS A 53 -3.09 -16.85 -3.94
C LYS A 53 -2.90 -15.59 -3.12
N ALA A 54 -3.84 -15.29 -2.20
CA ALA A 54 -3.70 -14.19 -1.26
C ALA A 54 -2.48 -14.40 -0.36
N ASP A 55 -1.78 -13.31 -0.05
CA ASP A 55 -0.67 -13.26 0.88
C ASP A 55 -0.87 -12.08 1.83
N LEU A 56 -1.05 -12.36 3.11
CA LEU A 56 -1.43 -11.35 4.09
C LEU A 56 -0.45 -10.19 4.12
N SER A 57 0.85 -10.47 4.18
CA SER A 57 1.87 -9.43 4.28
C SER A 57 1.92 -8.55 3.03
N ARG A 58 1.89 -9.17 1.84
CA ARG A 58 1.87 -8.46 0.56
C ARG A 58 0.61 -7.61 0.41
N ASP A 59 -0.54 -8.18 0.73
CA ASP A 59 -1.83 -7.55 0.47
C ASP A 59 -2.09 -6.40 1.45
N ILE A 60 -1.65 -6.52 2.72
CA ILE A 60 -1.66 -5.40 3.68
C ILE A 60 -0.69 -4.29 3.27
N ARG A 61 0.50 -4.60 2.77
CA ARG A 61 1.42 -3.58 2.23
C ARG A 61 0.83 -2.85 1.02
N SER A 62 0.09 -3.56 0.17
CA SER A 62 -0.65 -2.94 -0.93
C SER A 62 -1.76 -2.01 -0.42
N PHE A 63 -2.47 -2.39 0.63
CA PHE A 63 -3.46 -1.55 1.31
C PHE A 63 -2.83 -0.29 1.91
N VAL A 64 -1.68 -0.40 2.60
CA VAL A 64 -0.92 0.76 3.10
C VAL A 64 -0.49 1.67 1.95
N SER A 65 -0.01 1.12 0.85
CA SER A 65 0.37 1.90 -0.34
C SER A 65 -0.83 2.63 -0.96
N PHE A 66 -2.01 2.01 -0.98
CA PHE A 66 -3.24 2.67 -1.42
C PHE A 66 -3.64 3.81 -0.49
N ALA A 67 -3.56 3.60 0.82
CA ALA A 67 -3.82 4.65 1.82
C ALA A 67 -2.92 5.88 1.61
N VAL A 68 -1.61 5.66 1.41
CA VAL A 68 -0.67 6.75 1.07
C VAL A 68 -1.07 7.44 -0.23
N GLY A 69 -1.57 6.68 -1.20
CA GLY A 69 -2.12 7.25 -2.44
C GLY A 69 -3.32 8.17 -2.19
N CYS A 70 -4.21 7.81 -1.27
CA CYS A 70 -5.33 8.65 -0.85
C CYS A 70 -4.84 9.90 -0.09
N MET A 71 -3.84 9.76 0.80
CA MET A 71 -3.26 10.90 1.52
C MET A 71 -2.71 11.98 0.58
N PHE A 72 -2.18 11.60 -0.57
CA PHE A 72 -1.66 12.52 -1.58
C PHE A 72 -2.66 12.88 -2.69
N GLY A 73 -3.86 12.32 -2.67
CA GLY A 73 -4.88 12.54 -3.70
C GLY A 73 -4.62 11.82 -5.02
N ARG A 74 -3.70 10.85 -5.04
CA ARG A 74 -3.55 9.96 -6.19
C ARG A 74 -4.78 9.10 -6.40
N TYR A 75 -5.39 8.67 -5.30
CA TYR A 75 -6.65 7.93 -5.23
C TYR A 75 -7.65 8.68 -4.37
N SER A 76 -8.93 8.30 -4.45
CA SER A 76 -10.02 8.80 -3.61
C SER A 76 -10.83 7.62 -3.10
N LEU A 77 -11.48 7.79 -1.96
CA LEU A 77 -12.49 6.85 -1.46
C LEU A 77 -13.86 7.07 -2.11
N ASP A 78 -14.02 8.16 -2.87
CA ASP A 78 -15.30 8.58 -3.46
C ASP A 78 -15.41 8.20 -4.95
N GLU A 79 -14.28 7.92 -5.61
CA GLU A 79 -14.22 7.61 -7.04
C GLU A 79 -13.21 6.49 -7.32
N GLU A 80 -13.51 5.61 -8.26
CA GLU A 80 -12.63 4.50 -8.62
C GLU A 80 -11.46 4.94 -9.52
N GLY A 81 -10.35 4.23 -9.38
CA GLY A 81 -9.19 4.35 -10.27
C GLY A 81 -8.23 5.47 -9.89
N LEU A 82 -7.46 5.92 -10.88
CA LEU A 82 -6.47 6.97 -10.72
C LEU A 82 -7.14 8.34 -10.81
N ILE A 83 -7.07 9.11 -9.72
CA ILE A 83 -7.73 10.42 -9.63
C ILE A 83 -6.80 11.53 -10.11
N TYR A 84 -5.56 11.57 -9.59
CA TYR A 84 -4.61 12.61 -9.95
C TYR A 84 -3.22 12.04 -10.22
N ALA A 85 -2.67 12.37 -11.38
CA ALA A 85 -1.29 12.07 -11.78
C ALA A 85 -0.70 13.21 -12.64
N GLY A 86 -1.01 14.47 -12.27
CA GLY A 86 -0.66 15.67 -12.99
C GLY A 86 -1.86 16.29 -13.72
N GLY A 87 -1.71 17.52 -14.16
CA GLY A 87 -2.77 18.32 -14.77
C GLY A 87 -3.50 19.21 -13.77
N GLU A 88 -4.78 19.48 -14.00
CA GLU A 88 -5.60 20.35 -13.15
C GLU A 88 -6.07 19.59 -11.89
N TRP A 89 -5.80 20.18 -10.73
CA TRP A 89 -6.28 19.65 -9.44
C TRP A 89 -7.76 20.00 -9.22
N ASN A 90 -8.54 19.02 -8.73
CA ASN A 90 -9.97 19.22 -8.46
C ASN A 90 -10.35 18.66 -7.07
N ASP A 91 -10.53 19.54 -6.10
CA ASP A 91 -10.89 19.21 -4.71
C ASP A 91 -12.24 18.50 -4.60
N HIS A 92 -13.16 18.72 -5.53
CA HIS A 92 -14.52 18.13 -5.48
C HIS A 92 -14.52 16.60 -5.63
N ARG A 93 -13.40 16.01 -6.03
CA ARG A 93 -13.24 14.55 -6.15
C ARG A 93 -12.88 13.86 -4.81
N TYR A 94 -12.68 14.64 -3.75
CA TYR A 94 -12.28 14.15 -2.43
C TYR A 94 -13.27 14.66 -1.38
N LYS A 95 -14.16 13.80 -0.88
CA LYS A 95 -15.21 14.15 0.09
C LYS A 95 -15.05 13.37 1.39
N THR A 96 -14.85 12.07 1.29
CA THR A 96 -14.74 11.16 2.43
C THR A 96 -13.39 11.29 3.13
N PHE A 97 -12.30 11.29 2.36
CA PHE A 97 -10.94 11.47 2.87
C PHE A 97 -10.26 12.59 2.07
N ILE A 98 -9.95 13.68 2.76
CA ILE A 98 -9.33 14.86 2.15
C ILE A 98 -7.83 14.67 2.10
N PRO A 99 -7.21 14.77 0.91
CA PRO A 99 -5.77 14.67 0.78
C PRO A 99 -5.03 15.78 1.51
N ASP A 100 -3.80 15.50 1.88
CA ASP A 100 -2.89 16.50 2.42
C ASP A 100 -2.80 17.74 1.52
N THR A 101 -2.83 18.92 2.13
CA THR A 101 -3.00 20.19 1.40
C THR A 101 -1.71 20.69 0.77
N ASP A 102 -0.59 20.51 1.44
CA ASP A 102 0.70 21.08 1.04
C ASP A 102 1.66 20.11 0.36
N ASN A 103 1.19 18.87 0.17
CA ASN A 103 1.95 17.80 -0.48
C ASN A 103 3.23 17.40 0.28
N CYS A 104 3.25 17.52 1.60
CA CYS A 104 4.40 17.17 2.42
C CYS A 104 3.96 16.41 3.68
N ILE A 105 4.09 15.08 3.67
CA ILE A 105 3.70 14.23 4.80
C ILE A 105 4.95 13.83 5.59
N PRO A 106 5.10 14.30 6.83
CA PRO A 106 6.26 13.99 7.68
C PRO A 106 6.21 12.54 8.20
N ILE A 107 7.41 11.95 8.32
CA ILE A 107 7.66 10.65 8.94
C ILE A 107 8.71 10.86 10.02
N THR A 108 8.27 11.13 11.24
CA THR A 108 9.12 11.37 12.37
C THR A 108 9.18 10.18 13.33
N ASP A 109 10.09 10.19 14.29
CA ASP A 109 10.18 9.16 15.34
C ASP A 109 9.01 9.22 16.32
N GLU A 110 8.44 10.40 16.54
CA GLU A 110 7.21 10.63 17.31
C GLU A 110 6.22 11.48 16.51
N GLU A 111 5.01 11.66 17.02
CA GLU A 111 3.96 12.46 16.38
C GLU A 111 4.11 13.95 16.74
N TYR A 112 4.96 14.66 16.00
CA TYR A 112 5.20 16.10 16.19
C TYR A 112 4.25 16.99 15.36
N PHE A 113 3.62 16.43 14.34
CA PHE A 113 2.80 17.15 13.36
C PHE A 113 1.41 16.57 13.30
N SER A 114 0.42 17.41 13.05
CA SER A 114 -0.97 17.00 12.88
C SER A 114 -1.21 16.15 11.62
N ASP A 115 -0.33 16.27 10.65
CA ASP A 115 -0.29 15.56 9.37
C ASP A 115 0.79 14.45 9.33
N ASP A 116 1.23 13.99 10.51
CA ASP A 116 2.11 12.83 10.62
C ASP A 116 1.51 11.61 9.90
N ILE A 117 2.35 10.88 9.16
CA ILE A 117 1.91 9.77 8.32
C ILE A 117 1.13 8.69 9.07
N VAL A 118 1.49 8.42 10.34
CA VAL A 118 0.79 7.40 11.16
C VAL A 118 -0.56 7.94 11.61
N GLY A 119 -0.66 9.22 11.97
CA GLY A 119 -1.90 9.88 12.30
C GLY A 119 -2.88 9.84 11.13
N LEU A 120 -2.42 10.24 9.93
CA LEU A 120 -3.22 10.17 8.70
C LEU A 120 -3.62 8.73 8.34
N PHE A 121 -2.73 7.75 8.56
CA PHE A 121 -3.04 6.35 8.30
C PHE A 121 -4.13 5.82 9.25
N VAL A 122 -4.04 6.16 10.54
CA VAL A 122 -5.08 5.81 11.54
C VAL A 122 -6.43 6.42 11.16
N GLU A 123 -6.43 7.68 10.73
CA GLU A 123 -7.64 8.36 10.25
C GLU A 123 -8.23 7.68 9.01
N PHE A 124 -7.39 7.33 8.06
CA PHE A 124 -7.80 6.57 6.88
C PHE A 124 -8.45 5.23 7.26
N VAL A 125 -7.80 4.44 8.13
CA VAL A 125 -8.35 3.15 8.60
C VAL A 125 -9.69 3.34 9.29
N LYS A 126 -9.84 4.39 10.11
CA LYS A 126 -11.07 4.73 10.81
C LYS A 126 -12.20 5.11 9.85
N MET A 127 -11.89 5.75 8.72
CA MET A 127 -12.89 6.10 7.72
C MET A 127 -13.33 4.92 6.86
N VAL A 128 -12.40 4.03 6.53
CA VAL A 128 -12.70 2.85 5.70
C VAL A 128 -13.42 1.75 6.48
N TYR A 129 -13.13 1.64 7.79
CA TYR A 129 -13.69 0.61 8.67
C TYR A 129 -14.42 1.25 9.86
N VAL A 130 -15.33 0.50 10.46
CA VAL A 130 -16.09 0.97 11.61
C VAL A 130 -15.16 1.36 12.77
N SER A 131 -15.36 2.54 13.35
CA SER A 131 -14.53 3.12 14.41
C SER A 131 -14.34 2.21 15.62
N ASP A 132 -15.38 1.43 15.97
CA ASP A 132 -15.36 0.54 17.14
C ASP A 132 -14.35 -0.62 17.01
N THR A 133 -13.91 -0.94 15.80
CA THR A 133 -12.92 -1.99 15.53
C THR A 133 -11.54 -1.43 15.17
N LEU A 134 -11.29 -0.15 15.41
CA LEU A 134 -10.06 0.52 14.98
C LEU A 134 -8.80 -0.17 15.55
N GLU A 135 -8.73 -0.39 16.85
CA GLU A 135 -7.55 -0.97 17.49
C GLU A 135 -7.30 -2.41 17.00
N GLU A 136 -8.35 -3.22 16.87
CA GLU A 136 -8.26 -4.56 16.30
C GLU A 136 -7.74 -4.54 14.84
N ASN A 137 -8.19 -3.58 14.04
CA ASN A 137 -7.74 -3.40 12.68
C ASN A 137 -6.26 -2.98 12.61
N LEU A 138 -5.84 -2.06 13.50
CA LEU A 138 -4.43 -1.65 13.59
C LEU A 138 -3.53 -2.80 14.06
N ASP A 139 -3.97 -3.61 15.01
CA ASP A 139 -3.24 -4.81 15.49
C ASP A 139 -3.07 -5.82 14.36
N PHE A 140 -4.11 -6.05 13.57
CA PHE A 140 -4.05 -6.95 12.42
C PHE A 140 -3.07 -6.45 11.35
N ILE A 141 -3.11 -5.15 11.02
CA ILE A 141 -2.17 -4.51 10.08
C ILE A 141 -0.74 -4.63 10.60
N ALA A 142 -0.51 -4.26 11.86
CA ALA A 142 0.81 -4.30 12.48
C ALA A 142 1.40 -5.72 12.49
N GLY A 143 0.58 -6.72 12.81
CA GLY A 143 0.96 -8.13 12.75
C GLY A 143 1.38 -8.58 11.35
N ALA A 144 0.68 -8.13 10.31
CA ALA A 144 0.98 -8.44 8.92
C ALA A 144 2.26 -7.74 8.41
N LEU A 145 2.56 -6.53 8.89
CA LEU A 145 3.78 -5.80 8.56
C LEU A 145 5.04 -6.42 9.18
N GLY A 146 4.91 -6.99 10.40
CA GLY A 146 5.98 -7.76 11.04
C GLY A 146 7.17 -6.93 11.57
N ASN A 147 7.05 -5.60 11.62
CA ASN A 147 8.06 -4.73 12.18
C ASN A 147 8.09 -4.81 13.73
N LYS A 148 9.19 -4.34 14.34
CA LYS A 148 9.31 -4.30 15.79
C LYS A 148 8.62 -3.07 16.36
N GLY A 149 8.01 -3.22 17.52
CA GLY A 149 7.36 -2.16 18.30
C GLY A 149 6.57 -2.75 19.46
N ASN A 150 6.21 -1.93 20.43
CA ASN A 150 5.42 -2.34 21.60
C ASN A 150 3.91 -2.13 21.36
N THR A 151 3.57 -1.24 20.44
CA THR A 151 2.20 -0.93 20.06
C THR A 151 2.03 -1.04 18.57
N SER A 152 0.79 -1.21 18.09
CA SER A 152 0.47 -1.28 16.66
C SER A 152 0.89 -0.01 15.93
N ARG A 153 0.73 1.17 16.56
CA ARG A 153 1.16 2.45 15.99
C ARG A 153 2.68 2.56 15.88
N GLU A 154 3.43 2.08 16.86
CA GLU A 154 4.90 2.01 16.78
C GLU A 154 5.38 1.06 15.67
N ILE A 155 4.72 -0.09 15.51
CA ILE A 155 5.02 -1.05 14.45
C ILE A 155 4.78 -0.42 13.08
N ILE A 156 3.63 0.24 12.89
CA ILE A 156 3.28 0.94 11.66
C ILE A 156 4.26 2.09 11.38
N ARG A 157 4.66 2.87 12.41
CA ARG A 157 5.66 3.93 12.30
C ARG A 157 7.01 3.38 11.85
N ASN A 158 7.46 2.30 12.46
CA ASN A 158 8.71 1.63 12.08
C ASN A 158 8.69 1.14 10.63
N TYR A 159 7.54 0.66 10.15
CA TYR A 159 7.37 0.27 8.75
C TYR A 159 7.53 1.49 7.82
N PHE A 160 6.86 2.61 8.09
CA PHE A 160 7.00 3.83 7.29
C PHE A 160 8.42 4.37 7.28
N GLN A 161 9.10 4.35 8.43
CA GLN A 161 10.47 4.85 8.55
C GLN A 161 11.51 4.01 7.83
N LYS A 162 11.34 2.67 7.76
CA LYS A 162 12.39 1.74 7.35
C LYS A 162 12.12 1.06 6.03
N ASP A 163 10.88 0.64 5.79
CA ASP A 163 10.57 -0.32 4.74
C ASP A 163 9.71 0.24 3.61
N PHE A 164 8.73 1.08 3.93
CA PHE A 164 7.75 1.59 2.96
C PHE A 164 8.38 2.14 1.69
N TYR A 165 9.37 3.06 1.85
CA TYR A 165 9.97 3.69 0.67
C TYR A 165 10.83 2.73 -0.16
N ALA A 166 11.53 1.81 0.48
CA ALA A 166 12.30 0.78 -0.22
C ALA A 166 11.38 -0.17 -1.02
N GLU A 167 10.24 -0.54 -0.46
CA GLU A 167 9.23 -1.35 -1.14
C GLU A 167 8.57 -0.58 -2.28
N HIS A 168 8.28 0.70 -2.08
CA HIS A 168 7.79 1.59 -3.13
C HIS A 168 8.76 1.65 -4.32
N LEU A 169 10.06 1.84 -4.06
CA LEU A 169 11.08 1.82 -5.11
C LEU A 169 11.12 0.48 -5.85
N LYS A 170 10.96 -0.64 -5.14
CA LYS A 170 10.93 -1.97 -5.75
C LYS A 170 9.69 -2.16 -6.62
N ALA A 171 8.50 -1.79 -6.13
CA ALA A 171 7.24 -1.91 -6.85
C ALA A 171 7.23 -1.07 -8.15
N TYR A 172 7.80 0.12 -8.10
CA TYR A 172 7.91 1.04 -9.25
C TYR A 172 9.22 0.90 -10.04
N GLN A 173 9.95 -0.22 -9.87
CA GLN A 173 11.17 -0.51 -10.64
C GLN A 173 12.20 0.64 -10.63
N LYS A 174 12.39 1.25 -9.48
CA LYS A 174 13.25 2.43 -9.25
C LYS A 174 12.81 3.70 -9.99
N ARG A 175 11.54 3.80 -10.34
CA ARG A 175 10.89 5.01 -10.91
C ARG A 175 9.82 5.49 -9.92
N PRO A 176 10.20 6.03 -8.75
CA PRO A 176 9.26 6.36 -7.68
C PRO A 176 8.30 7.48 -8.11
N ILE A 177 7.07 7.39 -7.64
CA ILE A 177 6.08 8.49 -7.75
C ILE A 177 6.04 9.34 -6.48
N TYR A 178 6.59 8.84 -5.37
CA TYR A 178 6.85 9.61 -4.17
C TYR A 178 8.34 9.84 -4.03
N TRP A 179 8.72 11.02 -3.56
CA TRP A 179 10.10 11.31 -3.18
C TRP A 179 10.22 11.42 -1.68
N LEU A 180 11.34 10.95 -1.15
CA LEU A 180 11.64 10.98 0.27
C LEU A 180 12.75 11.99 0.54
N PHE A 181 12.43 13.01 1.34
CA PHE A 181 13.43 13.81 2.04
C PHE A 181 13.85 13.06 3.30
N ASP A 182 15.15 12.98 3.57
CA ASP A 182 15.70 12.20 4.68
C ASP A 182 16.85 12.96 5.33
N SER A 183 16.78 13.18 6.65
CA SER A 183 17.81 13.85 7.43
C SER A 183 19.04 12.99 7.71
N GLY A 184 19.07 11.76 7.21
CA GLY A 184 20.20 10.83 7.29
C GLY A 184 20.05 9.75 8.36
N LYS A 185 21.17 9.16 8.78
CA LYS A 185 21.22 7.90 9.53
C LYS A 185 20.49 7.88 10.88
N GLN A 186 20.24 9.04 11.46
CA GLN A 186 19.58 9.16 12.77
C GLN A 186 18.05 9.00 12.68
N ASN A 187 17.47 9.00 11.47
CA ASN A 187 16.03 8.90 11.22
C ASN A 187 15.14 9.91 11.97
N GLY A 188 15.71 11.04 12.43
CA GLY A 188 14.98 12.02 13.21
C GLY A 188 13.91 12.76 12.40
N PHE A 189 14.12 12.91 11.09
CA PHE A 189 13.15 13.52 10.20
C PHE A 189 13.20 12.89 8.81
N LYS A 190 12.03 12.53 8.31
CA LYS A 190 11.78 12.23 6.91
C LYS A 190 10.47 12.88 6.48
N ALA A 191 10.32 13.13 5.19
CA ALA A 191 9.06 13.57 4.62
C ALA A 191 8.87 12.97 3.24
N LEU A 192 7.66 12.50 2.95
CA LEU A 192 7.24 12.09 1.62
C LEU A 192 6.59 13.26 0.91
N ILE A 193 6.83 13.35 -0.40
CA ILE A 193 6.09 14.21 -1.32
C ILE A 193 5.61 13.40 -2.52
N TYR A 194 4.50 13.79 -3.11
CA TYR A 194 4.01 13.22 -4.36
C TYR A 194 4.53 14.04 -5.55
N MET A 195 5.31 13.41 -6.43
CA MET A 195 5.98 14.07 -7.55
C MET A 195 5.05 14.88 -8.46
N HIS A 196 3.83 14.37 -8.70
CA HIS A 196 2.88 15.05 -9.58
C HIS A 196 2.25 16.31 -8.98
N ARG A 197 2.48 16.56 -7.67
CA ARG A 197 2.09 17.78 -6.95
C ARG A 197 3.30 18.65 -6.56
N TYR A 198 4.50 18.31 -7.07
CA TYR A 198 5.70 19.09 -6.82
C TYR A 198 5.59 20.50 -7.45
N ASP A 199 5.94 21.51 -6.67
CA ASP A 199 5.99 22.91 -7.08
C ASP A 199 7.31 23.59 -6.65
N VAL A 200 7.46 24.87 -7.02
CA VAL A 200 8.68 25.66 -6.73
C VAL A 200 8.94 25.86 -5.23
N ASP A 201 7.89 25.80 -4.41
CA ASP A 201 7.95 26.05 -2.96
C ASP A 201 8.11 24.77 -2.14
N THR A 202 7.97 23.60 -2.75
CA THR A 202 7.98 22.29 -2.07
C THR A 202 9.22 22.12 -1.17
N VAL A 203 10.42 22.40 -1.67
CA VAL A 203 11.66 22.27 -0.89
C VAL A 203 11.71 23.29 0.26
N GLY A 204 11.20 24.50 0.02
CA GLY A 204 11.06 25.54 1.02
C GLY A 204 10.16 25.09 2.17
N ARG A 205 8.97 24.56 1.87
CA ARG A 205 8.02 24.03 2.87
C ARG A 205 8.63 22.90 3.68
N VAL A 206 9.21 21.90 3.05
CA VAL A 206 9.88 20.79 3.75
C VAL A 206 10.94 21.31 4.74
N ARG A 207 11.70 22.31 4.36
CA ARG A 207 12.74 22.87 5.20
C ARG A 207 12.20 23.73 6.34
N THR A 208 11.32 24.69 6.04
CA THR A 208 10.90 25.73 7.00
C THR A 208 9.76 25.27 7.88
N ASP A 209 8.77 24.58 7.31
CA ASP A 209 7.53 24.25 8.00
C ASP A 209 7.65 22.94 8.77
N TYR A 210 8.55 22.06 8.35
CA TYR A 210 8.78 20.74 8.95
C TYR A 210 10.16 20.59 9.60
N LEU A 211 11.24 20.54 8.82
CA LEU A 211 12.58 20.24 9.36
C LEU A 211 13.01 21.20 10.48
N HIS A 212 12.82 22.50 10.33
CA HIS A 212 13.20 23.47 11.37
C HIS A 212 12.37 23.33 12.65
N ARG A 213 11.15 22.79 12.58
CA ARG A 213 10.31 22.54 13.76
C ARG A 213 10.76 21.33 14.55
N THR A 214 11.34 20.30 13.89
CA THR A 214 11.89 19.14 14.60
C THR A 214 13.22 19.40 15.28
N GLN A 215 13.89 20.52 14.99
CA GLN A 215 15.18 20.91 15.57
C GLN A 215 15.04 21.75 16.85
N LYS A 216 13.84 22.10 17.27
CA LYS A 216 13.56 22.88 18.49
C LYS A 216 13.13 21.96 19.63
#